data_cd0bd0a5fedd6771e11df1439fe342e4
#
_entry.id   cd0bd0a5fedd6771e11df1439fe342e4
#
_cell.length_a   1.000
_cell.length_b   1.000
_cell.length_c   1.000
_cell.angle_alpha   90.00
_cell.angle_beta   90.00
_cell.angle_gamma   90.00
#
_symmetry.space_group_name_H-M   'P 1'
#
loop_
_entity.id
_entity.type
_entity.pdbx_description
1 polymer ?
#
loop_
_entity_poly.entity_id
_entity_poly.type
_entity_poly.pdbx_seq_one_letter_code
_entity_poly.pdbx_strand_id
1 'polypeptide(L)'
;MKLKWLTLFVLIVNGGVAAENPESSASSPTVRVAFWNIQWFPGRHPNASTVAEQQQIIAVQRDMRMMDADVIGIEEARDFSKASLAVASLPGFKVDVCSNFPPREDQNVAQQVAIASRLTPISAWVEMWKHNGALIPPRGFAFAVYEIAPRHLLLVYALHLKSNRGEINEDRAIREESMRQLRAHMNAMSNAYEKLGTMLWIVGGDFNTSPDDPRFASETTTRRLIADGFSWCWQNVPFSQRITLPADKFFPSACFDHIFFRNANLISARVIPTSKRSSDHRAIFAAFQLPP
;
A
#
# COMPACT_ATOMS: atom_id res chain seq x y z
N MET A 1 -96.25 -18.39 3.97
CA MET A 1 -94.96 -18.25 4.54
C MET A 1 -93.98 -17.78 3.41
N LYS A 2 -93.60 -16.51 3.39
CA LYS A 2 -92.68 -15.96 2.37
C LYS A 2 -91.33 -15.81 2.97
N LEU A 3 -90.37 -16.56 2.44
CA LEU A 3 -88.97 -16.53 2.86
C LEU A 3 -88.23 -15.36 2.17
N LYS A 4 -87.76 -14.38 2.95
CA LYS A 4 -86.98 -13.26 2.45
C LYS A 4 -85.47 -13.69 2.42
N TRP A 5 -84.84 -13.58 1.24
CA TRP A 5 -83.44 -13.74 1.06
C TRP A 5 -82.74 -12.38 1.41
N LEU A 6 -81.81 -12.43 2.34
CA LEU A 6 -80.93 -11.31 2.70
C LEU A 6 -79.64 -11.41 1.92
N THR A 7 -79.45 -10.49 0.97
CA THR A 7 -78.18 -10.44 0.18
C THR A 7 -77.17 -9.63 0.96
N LEU A 8 -76.10 -10.28 1.37
CA LEU A 8 -74.95 -9.67 2.04
C LEU A 8 -73.96 -9.16 0.99
N PHE A 9 -73.76 -7.83 0.90
CA PHE A 9 -72.70 -7.22 0.09
C PHE A 9 -71.41 -7.20 0.92
N VAL A 10 -70.41 -7.94 0.52
CA VAL A 10 -69.07 -7.85 1.06
C VAL A 10 -68.28 -6.85 0.23
N LEU A 11 -67.95 -5.70 0.83
CA LEU A 11 -67.07 -4.69 0.24
C LEU A 11 -65.62 -5.15 0.46
N ILE A 12 -64.95 -5.62 -0.60
CA ILE A 12 -63.50 -5.90 -0.56
C ILE A 12 -62.79 -4.57 -0.81
N VAL A 13 -62.23 -3.95 0.24
CA VAL A 13 -61.30 -2.82 0.15
C VAL A 13 -59.93 -3.40 -0.15
N ASN A 14 -59.51 -3.35 -1.41
CA ASN A 14 -58.12 -3.63 -1.78
C ASN A 14 -57.20 -2.47 -1.28
N GLY A 15 -56.72 -2.58 -0.06
CA GLY A 15 -55.59 -1.79 0.43
C GLY A 15 -54.31 -2.24 -0.26
N GLY A 16 -53.96 -1.57 -1.35
CA GLY A 16 -52.60 -1.73 -1.92
C GLY A 16 -51.57 -1.21 -0.94
N VAL A 17 -50.93 -2.12 -0.19
CA VAL A 17 -49.68 -1.82 0.51
C VAL A 17 -48.62 -1.73 -0.55
N ALA A 18 -48.23 -0.51 -0.90
CA ALA A 18 -46.97 -0.29 -1.64
C ALA A 18 -45.86 -0.88 -0.79
N ALA A 19 -45.28 -2.00 -1.22
CA ALA A 19 -44.05 -2.49 -0.69
C ALA A 19 -42.98 -1.45 -1.03
N GLU A 20 -42.61 -0.61 -0.08
CA GLU A 20 -41.35 0.10 -0.10
C GLU A 20 -40.28 -0.95 -0.15
N ASN A 21 -39.66 -1.14 -1.32
CA ASN A 21 -38.37 -1.83 -1.42
C ASN A 21 -37.41 -1.02 -0.54
N PRO A 22 -36.85 -1.58 0.54
CA PRO A 22 -35.72 -0.96 1.17
C PRO A 22 -34.61 -1.06 0.12
N GLU A 23 -34.31 0.04 -0.60
CA GLU A 23 -33.05 0.19 -1.25
C GLU A 23 -32.00 0.00 -0.15
N SER A 24 -31.47 -1.21 -0.08
CA SER A 24 -30.29 -1.51 0.69
C SER A 24 -29.23 -0.54 0.18
N SER A 25 -28.98 0.52 0.92
CA SER A 25 -27.84 1.38 0.70
C SER A 25 -26.59 0.54 0.97
N ALA A 26 -26.20 -0.24 -0.02
CA ALA A 26 -24.97 -0.98 0.03
C ALA A 26 -23.86 0.05 0.27
N SER A 27 -23.29 0.03 1.48
CA SER A 27 -22.19 0.91 1.81
C SER A 27 -21.08 0.69 0.80
N SER A 28 -20.59 1.77 0.18
CA SER A 28 -19.50 1.68 -0.79
C SER A 28 -18.35 0.85 -0.20
N PRO A 29 -17.79 -0.09 -0.97
CA PRO A 29 -16.74 -0.99 -0.46
C PRO A 29 -15.55 -0.21 0.06
N THR A 30 -14.93 -0.75 1.10
CA THR A 30 -13.74 -0.18 1.71
C THR A 30 -12.55 -1.10 1.51
N VAL A 31 -11.35 -0.53 1.40
CA VAL A 31 -10.09 -1.28 1.36
C VAL A 31 -9.07 -0.64 2.29
N ARG A 32 -8.29 -1.48 2.95
CA ARG A 32 -7.27 -1.09 3.91
C ARG A 32 -5.91 -1.55 3.42
N VAL A 33 -4.96 -0.63 3.37
CA VAL A 33 -3.60 -0.93 2.93
C VAL A 33 -2.60 -0.52 4.00
N ALA A 34 -1.50 -1.24 4.08
CA ALA A 34 -0.36 -0.88 4.91
C ALA A 34 0.94 -1.03 4.12
N PHE A 35 1.97 -0.27 4.49
CA PHE A 35 3.32 -0.41 3.96
C PHE A 35 4.32 -0.35 5.10
N TRP A 36 5.38 -1.16 4.98
CA TRP A 36 6.38 -1.20 6.01
C TRP A 36 7.75 -1.66 5.52
N ASN A 37 8.74 -0.80 5.66
CA ASN A 37 10.13 -1.19 5.58
C ASN A 37 10.51 -1.96 6.86
N ILE A 38 10.77 -3.27 6.74
CA ILE A 38 11.05 -4.17 7.87
C ILE A 38 12.54 -4.37 8.15
N GLN A 39 13.37 -3.47 7.65
CA GLN A 39 14.80 -3.35 7.93
C GLN A 39 15.59 -4.65 7.82
N TRP A 40 16.09 -4.99 6.63
CA TRP A 40 16.94 -6.16 6.38
C TRP A 40 16.40 -7.46 7.00
N PHE A 41 15.13 -7.71 6.80
CA PHE A 41 14.45 -8.84 7.44
C PHE A 41 14.85 -10.21 6.83
N PRO A 42 15.22 -11.20 7.69
CA PRO A 42 15.33 -11.11 9.14
C PRO A 42 16.73 -10.72 9.61
N GLY A 43 16.79 -10.12 10.82
CA GLY A 43 18.02 -9.85 11.57
C GLY A 43 18.46 -8.40 11.62
N ARG A 44 17.84 -7.48 10.85
CA ARG A 44 18.13 -6.03 10.77
C ARG A 44 19.49 -5.67 10.17
N HIS A 45 20.25 -6.68 9.72
CA HIS A 45 21.56 -6.55 9.06
C HIS A 45 21.75 -7.69 8.05
N PRO A 46 22.51 -7.46 6.95
CA PRO A 46 22.80 -8.50 5.97
C PRO A 46 23.40 -9.77 6.58
N ASN A 47 24.26 -9.62 7.59
CA ASN A 47 25.00 -10.70 8.24
C ASN A 47 24.55 -10.89 9.71
N ALA A 48 23.25 -10.88 9.96
CA ALA A 48 22.70 -11.06 11.30
C ALA A 48 22.95 -12.48 11.83
N SER A 49 23.12 -12.61 13.16
CA SER A 49 23.15 -13.91 13.81
C SER A 49 21.77 -14.55 13.81
N THR A 50 21.69 -15.88 13.88
CA THR A 50 20.42 -16.62 13.99
C THR A 50 19.56 -16.14 15.17
N VAL A 51 20.17 -15.74 16.28
CA VAL A 51 19.46 -15.19 17.44
C VAL A 51 18.80 -13.85 17.09
N ALA A 52 19.53 -12.96 16.43
CA ALA A 52 19.00 -11.67 15.99
C ALA A 52 17.88 -11.85 14.94
N GLU A 53 18.03 -12.78 14.02
CA GLU A 53 16.97 -13.14 13.06
C GLU A 53 15.71 -13.60 13.77
N GLN A 54 15.82 -14.54 14.71
CA GLN A 54 14.67 -15.05 15.45
C GLN A 54 13.96 -13.97 16.28
N GLN A 55 14.73 -13.08 16.91
CA GLN A 55 14.19 -11.96 17.69
C GLN A 55 13.41 -10.99 16.78
N GLN A 56 13.93 -10.66 15.60
CA GLN A 56 13.22 -9.79 14.67
C GLN A 56 11.98 -10.47 14.09
N ILE A 57 12.03 -11.76 13.74
CA ILE A 57 10.88 -12.51 13.23
C ILE A 57 9.70 -12.40 14.21
N ILE A 58 9.93 -12.69 15.48
CA ILE A 58 8.90 -12.61 16.52
C ILE A 58 8.34 -11.17 16.63
N ALA A 59 9.22 -10.17 16.61
CA ALA A 59 8.83 -8.77 16.70
C ALA A 59 8.01 -8.31 15.48
N VAL A 60 8.46 -8.63 14.26
CA VAL A 60 7.76 -8.29 13.02
C VAL A 60 6.39 -8.95 12.96
N GLN A 61 6.28 -10.25 13.23
CA GLN A 61 5.01 -10.96 13.22
C GLN A 61 4.02 -10.42 14.26
N ARG A 62 4.49 -9.98 15.44
CA ARG A 62 3.65 -9.32 16.43
C ARG A 62 3.14 -7.97 15.89
N ASP A 63 4.02 -7.14 15.31
CA ASP A 63 3.69 -5.79 14.88
C ASP A 63 2.84 -5.82 13.58
N MET A 64 3.02 -6.81 12.70
CA MET A 64 2.16 -7.05 11.54
C MET A 64 0.68 -7.22 11.92
N ARG A 65 0.38 -7.89 13.04
CA ARG A 65 -1.00 -8.08 13.51
C ARG A 65 -1.71 -6.78 13.90
N MET A 66 -0.97 -5.69 14.15
CA MET A 66 -1.55 -4.38 14.46
C MET A 66 -2.03 -3.62 13.22
N MET A 67 -1.69 -4.07 12.02
CA MET A 67 -1.96 -3.32 10.79
C MET A 67 -3.42 -3.39 10.37
N ASP A 68 -4.10 -4.52 10.61
CA ASP A 68 -5.51 -4.78 10.21
C ASP A 68 -5.79 -4.35 8.76
N ALA A 69 -4.88 -4.67 7.86
CA ALA A 69 -4.94 -4.33 6.44
C ALA A 69 -5.51 -5.48 5.61
N ASP A 70 -5.92 -5.20 4.38
CA ASP A 70 -6.31 -6.18 3.36
C ASP A 70 -5.15 -6.50 2.42
N VAL A 71 -4.27 -5.49 2.20
CA VAL A 71 -3.06 -5.57 1.39
C VAL A 71 -1.91 -4.91 2.16
N ILE A 72 -0.73 -5.53 2.16
CA ILE A 72 0.49 -5.03 2.80
C ILE A 72 1.64 -5.00 1.80
N GLY A 73 2.22 -3.81 1.57
CA GLY A 73 3.53 -3.66 0.93
C GLY A 73 4.63 -3.86 1.96
N ILE A 74 5.66 -4.60 1.59
CA ILE A 74 6.79 -4.96 2.45
C ILE A 74 8.09 -4.57 1.76
N GLU A 75 8.92 -3.81 2.41
CA GLU A 75 10.24 -3.45 1.91
C GLU A 75 11.34 -4.05 2.80
N GLU A 76 12.49 -4.33 2.19
CA GLU A 76 13.68 -4.89 2.83
C GLU A 76 13.53 -6.33 3.33
N ALA A 77 12.62 -7.13 2.77
CA ALA A 77 12.69 -8.58 2.94
C ALA A 77 13.90 -9.15 2.16
N ARG A 78 14.53 -10.18 2.68
CA ARG A 78 15.70 -10.81 2.03
C ARG A 78 15.32 -11.57 0.77
N ASP A 79 14.19 -12.25 0.78
CA ASP A 79 13.66 -13.07 -0.31
C ASP A 79 12.16 -13.37 -0.13
N PHE A 80 11.56 -14.10 -1.08
CA PHE A 80 10.16 -14.52 -1.03
C PHE A 80 9.83 -15.33 0.25
N SER A 81 10.70 -16.25 0.65
CA SER A 81 10.49 -17.08 1.86
C SER A 81 10.43 -16.19 3.11
N LYS A 82 11.28 -15.16 3.18
CA LYS A 82 11.31 -14.24 4.30
C LYS A 82 10.12 -13.27 4.28
N ALA A 83 9.72 -12.78 3.12
CA ALA A 83 8.47 -12.02 3.00
C ALA A 83 7.26 -12.84 3.46
N SER A 84 7.18 -14.13 3.07
CA SER A 84 6.14 -15.06 3.53
C SER A 84 6.19 -15.29 5.05
N LEU A 85 7.39 -15.40 5.60
CA LEU A 85 7.58 -15.54 7.05
C LEU A 85 7.11 -14.31 7.83
N ALA A 86 7.29 -13.11 7.29
CA ALA A 86 6.82 -11.88 7.91
C ALA A 86 5.30 -11.86 8.12
N VAL A 87 4.52 -12.33 7.14
CA VAL A 87 3.06 -12.34 7.17
C VAL A 87 2.45 -13.65 7.70
N ALA A 88 3.26 -14.64 8.06
CA ALA A 88 2.80 -15.97 8.46
C ALA A 88 1.86 -15.98 9.68
N SER A 89 1.88 -14.91 10.49
CA SER A 89 0.99 -14.74 11.65
C SER A 89 -0.36 -14.09 11.31
N LEU A 90 -0.60 -13.72 10.06
CA LEU A 90 -1.82 -13.05 9.60
C LEU A 90 -2.77 -14.05 8.95
N PRO A 91 -3.99 -14.24 9.49
CA PRO A 91 -4.95 -15.17 8.91
C PRO A 91 -5.30 -14.81 7.47
N GLY A 92 -5.22 -15.79 6.57
CA GLY A 92 -5.58 -15.67 5.16
C GLY A 92 -4.57 -14.91 4.29
N PHE A 93 -3.51 -14.34 4.86
CA PHE A 93 -2.48 -13.65 4.07
C PHE A 93 -1.54 -14.63 3.38
N LYS A 94 -1.16 -14.26 2.17
CA LYS A 94 -0.07 -14.87 1.39
C LYS A 94 0.69 -13.77 0.66
N VAL A 95 1.93 -14.03 0.30
CA VAL A 95 2.70 -13.15 -0.59
C VAL A 95 2.22 -13.39 -2.02
N ASP A 96 1.67 -12.36 -2.63
CA ASP A 96 1.17 -12.40 -4.01
C ASP A 96 2.31 -12.21 -5.00
N VAL A 97 3.29 -11.37 -4.64
CA VAL A 97 4.49 -11.10 -5.42
C VAL A 97 5.64 -10.65 -4.51
N CYS A 98 6.84 -11.09 -4.82
CA CYS A 98 8.08 -10.61 -4.20
C CYS A 98 9.15 -10.49 -5.27
N SER A 99 9.92 -9.43 -5.24
CA SER A 99 11.03 -9.23 -6.14
C SER A 99 12.16 -10.24 -5.92
N ASN A 100 13.02 -10.36 -6.92
CA ASN A 100 14.29 -11.07 -6.84
C ASN A 100 15.37 -10.18 -7.46
N PHE A 101 15.51 -8.97 -6.90
CA PHE A 101 16.54 -8.04 -7.34
C PHE A 101 17.92 -8.56 -6.96
N PRO A 102 18.94 -8.36 -7.80
CA PRO A 102 20.30 -8.74 -7.46
C PRO A 102 20.81 -7.94 -6.25
N PRO A 103 21.68 -8.51 -5.43
CA PRO A 103 22.38 -7.75 -4.41
C PRO A 103 23.26 -6.68 -5.06
N ARG A 104 23.55 -5.61 -4.32
CA ARG A 104 24.56 -4.64 -4.74
C ARG A 104 25.95 -5.29 -4.69
N GLU A 105 26.90 -4.74 -5.47
CA GLU A 105 28.26 -5.29 -5.57
C GLU A 105 28.97 -5.42 -4.21
N ASP A 106 28.64 -4.53 -3.26
CA ASP A 106 29.20 -4.51 -1.90
C ASP A 106 28.42 -5.38 -0.88
N GLN A 107 27.40 -6.13 -1.31
CA GLN A 107 26.46 -6.85 -0.44
C GLN A 107 26.18 -8.26 -0.94
N ASN A 108 26.17 -9.22 -0.02
CA ASN A 108 25.84 -10.62 -0.34
C ASN A 108 24.32 -10.90 -0.38
N VAL A 109 23.49 -9.94 0.02
CA VAL A 109 22.02 -10.08 0.07
C VAL A 109 21.37 -8.81 -0.49
N ALA A 110 20.22 -9.00 -1.11
CA ALA A 110 19.43 -7.91 -1.65
C ALA A 110 18.29 -7.52 -0.69
N GLN A 111 17.78 -6.31 -0.89
CA GLN A 111 16.58 -5.82 -0.23
C GLN A 111 15.43 -5.95 -1.23
N GLN A 112 14.54 -6.91 -0.98
CA GLN A 112 13.39 -7.14 -1.84
C GLN A 112 12.21 -6.27 -1.44
N VAL A 113 11.30 -6.05 -2.40
CA VAL A 113 9.97 -5.50 -2.17
C VAL A 113 8.92 -6.56 -2.48
N ALA A 114 7.88 -6.62 -1.68
CA ALA A 114 6.81 -7.60 -1.83
C ALA A 114 5.43 -6.96 -1.59
N ILE A 115 4.40 -7.60 -2.14
CA ILE A 115 3.00 -7.34 -1.79
C ILE A 115 2.42 -8.63 -1.27
N ALA A 116 1.80 -8.58 -0.12
CA ALA A 116 1.06 -9.66 0.50
C ALA A 116 -0.38 -9.23 0.76
N SER A 117 -1.33 -10.14 0.61
CA SER A 117 -2.74 -9.82 0.84
C SER A 117 -3.55 -11.01 1.32
N ARG A 118 -4.78 -10.74 1.76
CA ARG A 118 -5.84 -11.75 1.96
C ARG A 118 -6.78 -11.86 0.75
N LEU A 119 -6.48 -11.10 -0.31
CA LEU A 119 -7.24 -11.07 -1.55
C LEU A 119 -6.64 -12.04 -2.58
N THR A 120 -7.35 -12.26 -3.67
CA THR A 120 -6.80 -13.01 -4.82
C THR A 120 -6.46 -12.00 -5.91
N PRO A 121 -5.18 -11.86 -6.30
CA PRO A 121 -4.80 -10.94 -7.35
C PRO A 121 -5.29 -11.43 -8.72
N ILE A 122 -5.75 -10.51 -9.57
CA ILE A 122 -5.96 -10.75 -11.01
C ILE A 122 -4.61 -10.96 -11.68
N SER A 123 -3.64 -10.16 -11.28
CA SER A 123 -2.26 -10.24 -11.74
C SER A 123 -1.31 -9.59 -10.74
N ALA A 124 -0.09 -10.12 -10.67
CA ALA A 124 0.97 -9.55 -9.84
C ALA A 124 2.34 -9.87 -10.44
N TRP A 125 3.21 -8.87 -10.50
CA TRP A 125 4.59 -9.03 -10.98
C TRP A 125 5.52 -7.95 -10.41
N VAL A 126 6.80 -8.04 -10.74
CA VAL A 126 7.82 -7.05 -10.39
C VAL A 126 8.47 -6.48 -11.64
N GLU A 127 8.90 -5.24 -11.58
CA GLU A 127 9.80 -4.66 -12.57
C GLU A 127 11.03 -4.07 -11.92
N MET A 128 12.20 -4.30 -12.54
CA MET A 128 13.43 -3.60 -12.19
C MET A 128 13.46 -2.23 -12.86
N TRP A 129 14.02 -1.24 -12.15
CA TRP A 129 14.35 0.02 -12.81
C TRP A 129 15.38 -0.20 -13.91
N LYS A 130 15.16 0.46 -15.03
CA LYS A 130 16.09 0.43 -16.16
C LYS A 130 17.17 1.50 -15.97
N HIS A 131 18.37 1.20 -16.41
CA HIS A 131 19.43 2.20 -16.47
C HIS A 131 19.06 3.30 -17.46
N ASN A 132 19.39 4.55 -17.14
CA ASN A 132 19.21 5.69 -18.01
C ASN A 132 20.51 6.51 -18.04
N GLY A 133 21.39 6.23 -19.00
CA GLY A 133 22.73 6.78 -19.04
C GLY A 133 23.54 6.39 -17.80
N ALA A 134 24.06 7.38 -17.08
CA ALA A 134 24.80 7.17 -15.84
C ALA A 134 23.89 6.88 -14.62
N LEU A 135 22.58 7.08 -14.74
CA LEU A 135 21.65 6.80 -13.65
C LEU A 135 21.35 5.31 -13.58
N ILE A 136 21.69 4.71 -12.45
CA ILE A 136 21.52 3.29 -12.14
C ILE A 136 20.62 3.15 -10.92
N PRO A 137 19.28 3.28 -11.08
CA PRO A 137 18.38 3.14 -9.94
C PRO A 137 18.43 1.71 -9.39
N PRO A 138 18.65 1.54 -8.09
CA PRO A 138 18.67 0.21 -7.49
C PRO A 138 17.26 -0.35 -7.36
N ARG A 139 17.11 -1.68 -7.43
CA ARG A 139 15.83 -2.37 -7.20
C ARG A 139 14.81 -2.13 -8.31
N GLY A 140 13.59 -1.87 -7.95
CA GLY A 140 12.43 -1.69 -8.81
C GLY A 140 11.18 -1.54 -7.94
N PHE A 141 10.05 -2.09 -8.41
CA PHE A 141 8.80 -2.10 -7.67
C PHE A 141 8.08 -3.44 -7.80
N ALA A 142 7.23 -3.75 -6.82
CA ALA A 142 6.22 -4.80 -6.92
C ALA A 142 4.88 -4.16 -7.27
N PHE A 143 4.10 -4.85 -8.10
CA PHE A 143 2.80 -4.42 -8.57
C PHE A 143 1.78 -5.55 -8.47
N ALA A 144 0.56 -5.24 -8.03
CA ALA A 144 -0.54 -6.19 -7.98
C ALA A 144 -1.87 -5.50 -8.31
N VAL A 145 -2.78 -6.24 -8.93
CA VAL A 145 -4.13 -5.80 -9.27
C VAL A 145 -5.14 -6.77 -8.65
N TYR A 146 -6.15 -6.22 -8.00
CA TYR A 146 -7.24 -6.97 -7.37
C TYR A 146 -8.59 -6.43 -7.84
N GLU A 147 -9.58 -7.28 -7.99
CA GLU A 147 -10.98 -6.85 -8.05
C GLU A 147 -11.53 -6.87 -6.63
N ILE A 148 -11.87 -5.70 -6.11
CA ILE A 148 -12.33 -5.52 -4.72
C ILE A 148 -13.84 -5.34 -4.61
N ALA A 149 -14.50 -5.09 -5.74
CA ALA A 149 -15.94 -5.13 -5.95
C ALA A 149 -16.19 -5.27 -7.46
N PRO A 150 -17.38 -5.64 -7.93
CA PRO A 150 -17.67 -5.75 -9.35
C PRO A 150 -17.26 -4.49 -10.11
N ARG A 151 -16.36 -4.61 -11.08
CA ARG A 151 -15.79 -3.51 -11.88
C ARG A 151 -15.05 -2.44 -11.08
N HIS A 152 -14.55 -2.77 -9.88
CA HIS A 152 -13.68 -1.90 -9.10
C HIS A 152 -12.34 -2.58 -8.87
N LEU A 153 -11.31 -2.04 -9.48
CA LEU A 153 -9.94 -2.56 -9.43
C LEU A 153 -9.10 -1.77 -8.45
N LEU A 154 -8.36 -2.47 -7.63
CA LEU A 154 -7.31 -1.92 -6.78
C LEU A 154 -5.95 -2.22 -7.42
N LEU A 155 -5.22 -1.18 -7.82
CA LEU A 155 -3.88 -1.27 -8.35
C LEU A 155 -2.90 -0.80 -7.28
N VAL A 156 -2.04 -1.70 -6.83
CA VAL A 156 -1.09 -1.43 -5.73
C VAL A 156 0.34 -1.51 -6.23
N TYR A 157 1.12 -0.50 -5.91
CA TYR A 157 2.56 -0.44 -6.10
C TYR A 157 3.25 -0.38 -4.74
N ALA A 158 4.16 -1.31 -4.48
CA ALA A 158 5.09 -1.26 -3.37
C ALA A 158 6.49 -0.95 -3.89
N LEU A 159 7.16 0.03 -3.30
CA LEU A 159 8.48 0.48 -3.74
C LEU A 159 9.38 0.88 -2.57
N HIS A 160 10.68 0.78 -2.81
CA HIS A 160 11.71 1.26 -1.91
C HIS A 160 12.74 2.04 -2.74
N LEU A 161 12.68 3.36 -2.72
CA LEU A 161 13.52 4.23 -3.52
C LEU A 161 14.94 4.35 -2.93
N LYS A 162 15.84 4.96 -3.70
CA LYS A 162 17.25 5.18 -3.30
C LYS A 162 17.34 5.99 -2.01
N SER A 163 18.09 5.48 -1.04
CA SER A 163 18.34 6.14 0.25
C SER A 163 19.25 7.37 0.11
N ASN A 164 19.28 8.21 1.16
CA ASN A 164 20.10 9.43 1.24
C ASN A 164 21.52 9.16 1.80
N ARG A 165 22.11 8.01 1.45
CA ARG A 165 23.47 7.61 1.95
C ARG A 165 24.58 7.85 0.94
N GLY A 166 24.26 8.29 -0.27
CA GLY A 166 25.18 8.63 -1.34
C GLY A 166 25.37 10.14 -1.46
N GLU A 167 25.75 10.56 -2.66
CA GLU A 167 25.83 11.97 -3.04
C GLU A 167 24.44 12.52 -3.25
N ILE A 168 24.11 13.64 -2.59
CA ILE A 168 22.73 14.13 -2.47
C ILE A 168 22.05 14.40 -3.82
N ASN A 169 22.80 14.97 -4.78
CA ASN A 169 22.25 15.27 -6.11
C ASN A 169 22.06 14.01 -6.95
N GLU A 170 22.97 13.04 -6.80
CA GLU A 170 22.88 11.74 -7.46
C GLU A 170 21.72 10.93 -6.89
N ASP A 171 21.61 10.81 -5.57
CA ASP A 171 20.51 10.10 -4.89
C ASP A 171 19.15 10.67 -5.31
N ARG A 172 19.03 12.01 -5.41
CA ARG A 172 17.85 12.69 -5.90
C ARG A 172 17.56 12.34 -7.37
N ALA A 173 18.54 12.46 -8.26
CA ALA A 173 18.37 12.17 -9.68
C ALA A 173 17.93 10.73 -9.90
N ILE A 174 18.47 9.78 -9.14
CA ILE A 174 18.08 8.36 -9.16
C ILE A 174 16.62 8.18 -8.73
N ARG A 175 16.15 8.83 -7.67
CA ARG A 175 14.74 8.76 -7.23
C ARG A 175 13.80 9.38 -8.27
N GLU A 176 14.19 10.52 -8.84
CA GLU A 176 13.39 11.19 -9.87
C GLU A 176 13.28 10.35 -11.15
N GLU A 177 14.35 9.65 -11.53
CA GLU A 177 14.34 8.71 -12.66
C GLU A 177 13.47 7.47 -12.36
N SER A 178 13.57 6.90 -11.17
CA SER A 178 12.70 5.80 -10.73
C SER A 178 11.22 6.20 -10.83
N MET A 179 10.87 7.40 -10.37
CA MET A 179 9.52 7.92 -10.46
C MET A 179 9.07 8.18 -11.90
N ARG A 180 9.96 8.63 -12.78
CA ARG A 180 9.66 8.79 -14.22
C ARG A 180 9.28 7.43 -14.84
N GLN A 181 10.00 6.37 -14.51
CA GLN A 181 9.73 5.02 -15.00
C GLN A 181 8.42 4.46 -14.42
N LEU A 182 8.18 4.64 -13.11
CA LEU A 182 6.92 4.25 -12.47
C LEU A 182 5.72 4.89 -13.18
N ARG A 183 5.78 6.19 -13.45
CA ARG A 183 4.71 6.92 -14.15
C ARG A 183 4.45 6.39 -15.55
N ALA A 184 5.52 6.02 -16.29
CA ALA A 184 5.37 5.38 -17.60
C ALA A 184 4.65 4.02 -17.49
N HIS A 185 5.00 3.20 -16.50
CA HIS A 185 4.30 1.95 -16.22
C HIS A 185 2.83 2.19 -15.83
N MET A 186 2.55 3.15 -14.96
CA MET A 186 1.18 3.48 -14.57
C MET A 186 0.31 3.89 -15.76
N ASN A 187 0.86 4.65 -16.71
CA ASN A 187 0.15 5.01 -17.94
C ASN A 187 -0.17 3.76 -18.78
N ALA A 188 0.77 2.82 -18.90
CA ALA A 188 0.53 1.56 -19.61
C ALA A 188 -0.56 0.73 -18.91
N MET A 189 -0.55 0.68 -17.58
CA MET A 189 -1.57 -0.03 -16.80
C MET A 189 -2.93 0.64 -16.87
N SER A 190 -2.98 1.97 -16.93
CA SER A 190 -4.23 2.69 -17.17
C SER A 190 -4.90 2.21 -18.45
N ASN A 191 -4.15 2.16 -19.56
CA ASN A 191 -4.66 1.69 -20.85
C ASN A 191 -5.06 0.20 -20.83
N ALA A 192 -4.29 -0.63 -20.07
CA ALA A 192 -4.55 -2.08 -20.01
C ALA A 192 -5.82 -2.44 -19.23
N TYR A 193 -6.12 -1.68 -18.17
CA TYR A 193 -7.20 -2.01 -17.23
C TYR A 193 -8.44 -1.11 -17.33
N GLU A 194 -8.41 0.00 -18.09
CA GLU A 194 -9.52 0.96 -18.17
C GLU A 194 -10.87 0.34 -18.55
N LYS A 195 -10.88 -0.68 -19.41
CA LYS A 195 -12.10 -1.36 -19.85
C LYS A 195 -12.67 -2.33 -18.82
N LEU A 196 -11.87 -2.74 -17.84
CA LEU A 196 -12.27 -3.70 -16.80
C LEU A 196 -13.07 -3.03 -15.68
N GLY A 197 -12.88 -1.74 -15.45
CA GLY A 197 -13.64 -1.02 -14.42
C GLY A 197 -12.95 0.24 -13.90
N THR A 198 -13.49 0.79 -12.83
CA THR A 198 -12.91 1.93 -12.11
C THR A 198 -11.65 1.49 -11.37
N MET A 199 -10.58 2.24 -11.52
CA MET A 199 -9.27 1.91 -10.93
C MET A 199 -9.00 2.81 -9.72
N LEU A 200 -8.90 2.21 -8.53
CA LEU A 200 -8.27 2.80 -7.37
C LEU A 200 -6.76 2.55 -7.45
N TRP A 201 -5.97 3.61 -7.40
CA TRP A 201 -4.52 3.55 -7.45
C TRP A 201 -3.91 3.80 -6.08
N ILE A 202 -3.01 2.92 -5.67
CA ILE A 202 -2.22 3.05 -4.45
C ILE A 202 -0.74 2.90 -4.81
N VAL A 203 0.05 3.88 -4.42
CA VAL A 203 1.51 3.85 -4.52
C VAL A 203 2.07 4.08 -3.13
N GLY A 204 2.74 3.08 -2.56
CA GLY A 204 3.23 3.17 -1.19
C GLY A 204 4.59 2.53 -0.97
N GLY A 205 5.18 2.83 0.19
CA GLY A 205 6.47 2.32 0.63
C GLY A 205 7.42 3.42 1.09
N ASP A 206 8.70 3.07 1.17
CA ASP A 206 9.79 3.97 1.56
C ASP A 206 10.30 4.77 0.34
N PHE A 207 9.93 6.03 0.28
CA PHE A 207 10.36 6.96 -0.78
C PHE A 207 11.72 7.59 -0.50
N ASN A 208 12.24 7.51 0.73
CA ASN A 208 13.47 8.17 1.16
C ASN A 208 13.50 9.69 0.90
N THR A 209 12.36 10.31 0.70
CA THR A 209 12.12 11.74 0.48
C THR A 209 10.74 12.13 1.01
N SER A 210 10.44 13.42 1.14
CA SER A 210 9.13 13.90 1.59
C SER A 210 8.74 15.18 0.83
N PRO A 211 7.47 15.34 0.42
CA PRO A 211 7.03 16.46 -0.41
C PRO A 211 7.10 17.82 0.29
N ASP A 212 7.06 17.83 1.61
CA ASP A 212 7.03 19.07 2.45
C ASP A 212 8.23 19.22 3.38
N ASP A 213 9.23 18.35 3.30
CA ASP A 213 10.48 18.51 4.05
C ASP A 213 11.40 19.47 3.29
N PRO A 214 11.87 20.57 3.93
CA PRO A 214 12.72 21.55 3.30
C PRO A 214 14.03 20.99 2.72
N ARG A 215 14.54 19.88 3.28
CA ARG A 215 15.72 19.18 2.76
C ARG A 215 15.55 18.70 1.33
N PHE A 216 14.31 18.42 0.92
CA PHE A 216 13.93 17.92 -0.40
C PHE A 216 13.15 18.94 -1.25
N ALA A 217 13.27 20.24 -0.91
CA ALA A 217 12.51 21.29 -1.57
C ALA A 217 12.72 21.38 -3.09
N SER A 218 13.90 21.01 -3.58
CA SER A 218 14.22 20.98 -5.01
C SER A 218 13.89 19.62 -5.70
N GLU A 219 13.52 18.60 -4.96
CA GLU A 219 13.23 17.27 -5.47
C GLU A 219 11.80 17.17 -6.01
N THR A 220 11.62 16.51 -7.17
CA THR A 220 10.32 16.36 -7.83
C THR A 220 9.69 14.98 -7.68
N THR A 221 10.36 14.02 -7.06
CA THR A 221 9.95 12.61 -6.94
C THR A 221 8.49 12.46 -6.53
N THR A 222 8.11 12.92 -5.35
CA THR A 222 6.74 12.84 -4.82
C THR A 222 5.80 13.85 -5.44
N ARG A 223 6.31 15.05 -5.80
CA ARG A 223 5.51 16.12 -6.42
C ARG A 223 4.97 15.73 -7.79
N ARG A 224 5.67 14.87 -8.51
CA ARG A 224 5.19 14.34 -9.81
C ARG A 224 3.92 13.49 -9.65
N LEU A 225 3.80 12.69 -8.59
CA LEU A 225 2.56 11.97 -8.29
C LEU A 225 1.41 12.93 -8.00
N ILE A 226 1.67 13.97 -7.19
CA ILE A 226 0.67 15.00 -6.90
C ILE A 226 0.24 15.73 -8.18
N ALA A 227 1.18 16.07 -9.05
CA ALA A 227 0.88 16.69 -10.35
C ALA A 227 0.07 15.78 -11.30
N ASP A 228 0.19 14.45 -11.15
CA ASP A 228 -0.60 13.47 -11.89
C ASP A 228 -1.98 13.17 -11.23
N GLY A 229 -2.40 14.00 -10.28
CA GLY A 229 -3.71 13.91 -9.63
C GLY A 229 -3.79 12.90 -8.49
N PHE A 230 -2.64 12.45 -7.94
CA PHE A 230 -2.62 11.67 -6.71
C PHE A 230 -2.76 12.57 -5.50
N SER A 231 -3.56 12.13 -4.54
CA SER A 231 -3.60 12.69 -3.19
C SER A 231 -2.54 12.02 -2.31
N TRP A 232 -2.04 12.73 -1.33
CA TRP A 232 -1.08 12.23 -0.35
C TRP A 232 -1.76 11.98 1.00
N CYS A 233 -1.62 10.80 1.55
CA CYS A 233 -2.32 10.41 2.78
C CYS A 233 -1.95 11.27 4.01
N TRP A 234 -0.79 11.93 3.99
CA TRP A 234 -0.34 12.83 5.06
C TRP A 234 -0.69 14.30 4.84
N GLN A 235 -1.42 14.62 3.77
CA GLN A 235 -1.89 15.98 3.56
C GLN A 235 -2.73 16.41 4.78
N ASN A 236 -2.37 17.54 5.38
CA ASN A 236 -3.00 18.07 6.60
C ASN A 236 -2.71 17.28 7.90
N VAL A 237 -1.81 16.28 7.89
CA VAL A 237 -1.36 15.61 9.11
C VAL A 237 -0.10 16.30 9.64
N PRO A 238 -0.08 16.77 10.91
CA PRO A 238 1.10 17.39 11.50
C PRO A 238 2.32 16.46 11.47
N PHE A 239 3.51 17.02 11.26
CA PHE A 239 4.75 16.21 11.17
C PHE A 239 4.95 15.28 12.37
N SER A 240 4.65 15.73 13.59
CA SER A 240 4.78 14.94 14.81
C SER A 240 3.92 13.64 14.81
N GLN A 241 2.84 13.61 14.03
CA GLN A 241 1.94 12.46 13.93
C GLN A 241 2.26 11.51 12.76
N ARG A 242 3.17 11.93 11.86
CA ARG A 242 3.55 11.15 10.66
C ARG A 242 5.05 10.84 10.60
N ILE A 243 5.75 10.84 11.72
CA ILE A 243 7.15 10.40 11.80
C ILE A 243 7.21 8.90 11.58
N THR A 244 7.71 8.48 10.41
CA THR A 244 7.86 7.07 10.05
C THR A 244 9.27 6.55 10.33
N LEU A 245 10.29 7.42 10.27
CA LEU A 245 11.66 7.14 10.70
C LEU A 245 11.99 8.01 11.92
N PRO A 246 11.94 7.48 13.15
CA PRO A 246 12.31 8.22 14.35
C PRO A 246 13.77 8.63 14.34
N ALA A 247 14.08 9.77 15.01
CA ALA A 247 15.46 10.21 15.17
C ALA A 247 16.35 9.14 15.82
N ASP A 248 17.58 9.07 15.35
CA ASP A 248 18.66 8.35 16.01
C ASP A 248 19.78 9.29 16.40
N LYS A 249 20.95 8.76 16.78
CA LYS A 249 22.11 9.57 17.16
C LYS A 249 22.78 10.34 16.01
N PHE A 250 22.44 10.01 14.76
CA PHE A 250 23.06 10.58 13.56
C PHE A 250 22.09 11.43 12.74
N PHE A 251 20.81 11.03 12.72
CA PHE A 251 19.81 11.61 11.82
C PHE A 251 18.57 12.09 12.56
N PRO A 252 17.99 13.23 12.17
CA PRO A 252 16.72 13.69 12.71
C PRO A 252 15.58 12.79 12.28
N SER A 253 14.44 12.89 12.97
CA SER A 253 13.21 12.25 12.55
C SER A 253 12.82 12.63 11.13
N ALA A 254 12.24 11.68 10.39
CA ALA A 254 11.76 11.87 9.03
C ALA A 254 10.40 11.19 8.80
N CYS A 255 9.69 11.67 7.77
CA CYS A 255 8.54 11.02 7.19
C CYS A 255 8.94 10.60 5.77
N PHE A 256 9.40 9.37 5.61
CA PHE A 256 9.88 8.83 4.34
C PHE A 256 8.97 7.76 3.75
N ASP A 257 8.08 7.21 4.58
CA ASP A 257 7.12 6.22 4.15
C ASP A 257 5.79 6.91 3.84
N HIS A 258 5.28 6.69 2.64
CA HIS A 258 4.11 7.39 2.11
C HIS A 258 3.12 6.44 1.47
N ILE A 259 1.85 6.88 1.41
CA ILE A 259 0.81 6.33 0.56
C ILE A 259 0.25 7.47 -0.29
N PHE A 260 0.43 7.36 -1.60
CA PHE A 260 -0.25 8.19 -2.58
C PHE A 260 -1.40 7.41 -3.18
N PHE A 261 -2.53 8.06 -3.40
CA PHE A 261 -3.73 7.42 -3.89
C PHE A 261 -4.49 8.29 -4.89
N ARG A 262 -5.24 7.64 -5.78
CA ARG A 262 -6.10 8.31 -6.76
C ARG A 262 -7.38 7.51 -6.95
N ASN A 263 -8.50 8.21 -7.18
CA ASN A 263 -9.84 7.64 -7.39
C ASN A 263 -10.39 6.89 -6.16
N ALA A 264 -10.17 7.43 -4.96
CA ALA A 264 -10.79 6.95 -3.72
C ALA A 264 -10.91 8.08 -2.71
N ASN A 265 -11.78 7.90 -1.72
CA ASN A 265 -11.90 8.78 -0.57
C ASN A 265 -11.08 8.21 0.60
N LEU A 266 -10.15 9.00 1.13
CA LEU A 266 -9.39 8.62 2.33
C LEU A 266 -10.31 8.68 3.55
N ILE A 267 -10.51 7.54 4.22
CA ILE A 267 -11.25 7.45 5.48
C ILE A 267 -10.32 7.79 6.65
N SER A 268 -9.15 7.20 6.67
CA SER A 268 -8.15 7.42 7.73
C SER A 268 -6.75 7.06 7.25
N ALA A 269 -5.75 7.75 7.82
CA ALA A 269 -4.35 7.38 7.69
C ALA A 269 -3.66 7.51 9.05
N ARG A 270 -2.74 6.60 9.36
CA ARG A 270 -1.96 6.63 10.60
C ARG A 270 -0.62 5.95 10.47
N VAL A 271 0.32 6.38 11.29
CA VAL A 271 1.55 5.66 11.56
C VAL A 271 1.27 4.63 12.66
N ILE A 272 1.69 3.39 12.47
CA ILE A 272 1.56 2.31 13.45
C ILE A 272 2.84 2.28 14.28
N PRO A 273 2.75 2.37 15.63
CA PRO A 273 3.91 2.41 16.51
C PRO A 273 4.56 1.01 16.61
N THR A 274 5.37 0.65 15.65
CA THR A 274 6.12 -0.61 15.64
C THR A 274 7.31 -0.59 16.59
N SER A 275 7.77 -1.76 17.00
CA SER A 275 8.91 -1.90 17.91
C SER A 275 10.23 -1.58 17.21
N LYS A 276 11.16 -0.96 17.94
CA LYS A 276 12.56 -0.82 17.46
C LYS A 276 13.28 -2.17 17.27
N ARG A 277 12.74 -3.27 17.82
CA ARG A 277 13.27 -4.62 17.59
C ARG A 277 12.85 -5.18 16.23
N SER A 278 11.72 -4.71 15.69
CA SER A 278 11.22 -5.13 14.39
C SER A 278 11.84 -4.32 13.24
N SER A 279 11.90 -2.99 13.36
CA SER A 279 12.46 -2.09 12.35
C SER A 279 12.82 -0.74 12.95
N ASP A 280 13.71 0.02 12.28
CA ASP A 280 13.91 1.45 12.51
C ASP A 280 12.78 2.29 11.88
N HIS A 281 12.08 1.77 10.87
CA HIS A 281 10.87 2.37 10.33
C HIS A 281 9.61 1.94 11.10
N ARG A 282 8.65 2.83 11.16
CA ARG A 282 7.28 2.54 11.59
C ARG A 282 6.43 2.20 10.39
N ALA A 283 5.50 1.27 10.55
CA ALA A 283 4.55 0.96 9.50
C ALA A 283 3.56 2.11 9.29
N ILE A 284 3.03 2.20 8.09
CA ILE A 284 1.98 3.16 7.73
C ILE A 284 0.73 2.41 7.27
N PHE A 285 -0.41 3.00 7.54
CA PHE A 285 -1.73 2.44 7.23
C PHE A 285 -2.64 3.51 6.66
N ALA A 286 -3.48 3.12 5.70
CA ALA A 286 -4.59 3.94 5.24
C ALA A 286 -5.80 3.07 4.88
N ALA A 287 -6.99 3.59 5.16
CA ALA A 287 -8.27 3.02 4.77
C ALA A 287 -8.95 3.94 3.77
N PHE A 288 -9.53 3.35 2.73
CA PHE A 288 -10.17 4.06 1.63
C PHE A 288 -11.59 3.55 1.41
N GLN A 289 -12.47 4.46 1.04
CA GLN A 289 -13.79 4.16 0.50
C GLN A 289 -13.75 4.36 -1.01
N LEU A 290 -14.29 3.40 -1.75
CA LEU A 290 -14.43 3.56 -3.19
C LEU A 290 -15.53 4.56 -3.51
N PRO A 291 -15.40 5.31 -4.60
CA PRO A 291 -16.52 6.07 -5.13
C PRO A 291 -17.66 5.11 -5.52
N PRO A 292 -18.91 5.56 -5.43
CA PRO A 292 -20.08 4.78 -5.80
C PRO A 292 -20.09 4.39 -7.27
#